data_7230e40712585352d95f3454f3581034
#
_entry.id   7230e40712585352d95f3454f3581034
#
_cell.length_a   1.000
_cell.length_b   1.000
_cell.length_c   1.000
_cell.angle_alpha   90.00
_cell.angle_beta   90.00
_cell.angle_gamma   90.00
#
_symmetry.space_group_name_H-M   'P 1'
#
loop_
_entity.id
_entity.type
_entity.pdbx_description
1 polymer ?
#
loop_
_entity_poly.entity_id
_entity_poly.type
_entity_poly.pdbx_seq_one_letter_code
_entity_poly.pdbx_strand_id
1 'polypeptide(L)'
;MHTDTERCVRAVRSKDARFDGWFFTAVLTTGIYCRPSCPVVPPKPENMVFHPSAAACQQAGFRACKRCRPDTSPGSPEWNQRADLVARAMRLIADGVVDREGVPGLAGRLGYSTRQVERQLLAELGAGPLALARAQRAQTARLLIETTALPMAQIAFAAGFASIRTFNDTVREVFALAPSELRARAPKRQGTSTPGALSLRLPFRAPLNPDNLFGHLAATAVPGVEEWRDGSYRRTLRLPYGHGIVALTPNPDHIACRLTLSDLRDLTVAISRCRRLLDLDADPVAIDDQLRTDPVLAPLVDKAPGRRVPRTVDEAEFAVRAVLGQQVSTAAARTHAARLVTAYGDPVEDPEGGLTHLFPAPEALAALDPGTLAMPRTRRTTFTTLVRALADGDLHLGVESDWPRTRERLLALPGFGPWTVDVIAMRALGDPDAFLPTDLGIRRAARELGLPSTPAALTARAGAWRPWRAYAVQYLWATDSHPINFLPV
;
A
#
# COMPACT_ATOMS: atom_id res chain seq x y z
N MET A 1 -12.17 17.32 -7.17
CA MET A 1 -12.78 16.54 -8.27
C MET A 1 -14.29 16.40 -8.15
N HIS A 2 -14.83 15.95 -7.00
CA HIS A 2 -16.28 15.78 -6.77
C HIS A 2 -17.10 17.10 -6.90
N THR A 3 -16.46 18.25 -6.87
CA THR A 3 -17.07 19.57 -7.06
C THR A 3 -17.32 19.93 -8.54
N ASP A 4 -16.66 19.22 -9.47
CA ASP A 4 -16.89 19.35 -10.90
C ASP A 4 -18.04 18.40 -11.33
N THR A 5 -19.26 18.87 -11.20
CA THR A 5 -20.47 18.09 -11.45
C THR A 5 -20.54 17.55 -12.86
N GLU A 6 -20.15 18.35 -13.87
CA GLU A 6 -20.21 17.91 -15.26
C GLU A 6 -19.24 16.76 -15.55
N ARG A 7 -18.03 16.85 -15.03
CA ARG A 7 -17.02 15.79 -15.13
C ARG A 7 -17.48 14.51 -14.43
N CYS A 8 -18.05 14.64 -13.24
CA CYS A 8 -18.60 13.51 -12.49
C CYS A 8 -19.75 12.84 -13.24
N VAL A 9 -20.69 13.62 -13.79
CA VAL A 9 -21.81 13.09 -14.61
C VAL A 9 -21.30 12.36 -15.85
N ARG A 10 -20.30 12.90 -16.55
CA ARG A 10 -19.69 12.22 -17.71
C ARG A 10 -19.07 10.89 -17.31
N ALA A 11 -18.29 10.84 -16.23
CA ALA A 11 -17.67 9.62 -15.73
C ALA A 11 -18.70 8.53 -15.36
N VAL A 12 -19.80 8.91 -14.70
CA VAL A 12 -20.88 7.99 -14.35
C VAL A 12 -21.61 7.47 -15.58
N ARG A 13 -21.90 8.33 -16.55
CA ARG A 13 -22.58 7.93 -17.81
C ARG A 13 -21.75 6.99 -18.66
N SER A 14 -20.45 7.22 -18.73
CA SER A 14 -19.50 6.34 -19.42
C SER A 14 -19.10 5.09 -18.60
N LYS A 15 -19.57 4.99 -17.35
CA LYS A 15 -19.18 3.91 -16.40
C LYS A 15 -17.67 3.78 -16.27
N ASP A 16 -16.98 4.90 -16.18
CA ASP A 16 -15.53 4.98 -16.25
C ASP A 16 -14.90 4.52 -14.92
N ALA A 17 -14.33 3.32 -14.93
CA ALA A 17 -13.69 2.71 -13.76
C ALA A 17 -12.43 3.45 -13.28
N ARG A 18 -11.84 4.32 -14.09
CA ARG A 18 -10.69 5.15 -13.70
C ARG A 18 -11.03 6.07 -12.53
N PHE A 19 -12.30 6.47 -12.43
CA PHE A 19 -12.79 7.34 -11.36
C PHE A 19 -13.27 6.60 -10.10
N ASP A 20 -13.24 5.28 -10.10
CA ASP A 20 -13.60 4.52 -8.88
C ASP A 20 -12.65 4.88 -7.73
N GLY A 21 -13.24 5.26 -6.58
CA GLY A 21 -12.51 5.73 -5.41
C GLY A 21 -12.13 7.21 -5.41
N TRP A 22 -12.25 7.92 -6.54
CA TRP A 22 -12.06 9.37 -6.61
C TRP A 22 -13.25 10.15 -6.07
N PHE A 23 -14.45 9.64 -6.36
CA PHE A 23 -15.70 10.15 -5.83
C PHE A 23 -16.78 9.06 -5.81
N PHE A 24 -17.87 9.34 -5.14
CA PHE A 24 -19.03 8.48 -5.05
C PHE A 24 -20.28 9.24 -5.50
N THR A 25 -21.17 8.55 -6.19
CA THR A 25 -22.44 9.11 -6.69
C THR A 25 -23.55 8.67 -5.77
N ALA A 26 -24.14 9.60 -5.05
CA ALA A 26 -25.34 9.38 -4.25
C ALA A 26 -26.59 9.69 -5.07
N VAL A 27 -27.56 8.78 -5.05
CA VAL A 27 -28.80 8.88 -5.84
C VAL A 27 -29.96 9.25 -4.93
N LEU A 28 -30.46 10.47 -5.07
CA LEU A 28 -31.49 11.05 -4.19
C LEU A 28 -32.75 10.22 -4.13
N THR A 29 -33.21 9.68 -5.27
CA THR A 29 -34.46 8.93 -5.38
C THR A 29 -34.42 7.54 -4.73
N THR A 30 -33.25 6.96 -4.54
CA THR A 30 -33.10 5.59 -4.03
C THR A 30 -32.39 5.51 -2.68
N GLY A 31 -31.77 6.59 -2.21
CA GLY A 31 -30.94 6.60 -1.01
C GLY A 31 -29.71 5.69 -1.11
N ILE A 32 -29.20 5.47 -2.34
CA ILE A 32 -28.07 4.56 -2.60
C ILE A 32 -26.89 5.36 -3.12
N TYR A 33 -25.66 5.04 -2.64
CA TYR A 33 -24.45 5.53 -3.27
C TYR A 33 -23.73 4.44 -4.06
N CYS A 34 -23.15 4.85 -5.18
CA CYS A 34 -22.47 3.99 -6.16
C CYS A 34 -21.05 4.48 -6.44
N ARG A 35 -20.20 3.61 -6.96
CA ARG A 35 -18.97 4.02 -7.64
C ARG A 35 -19.27 4.44 -9.08
N PRO A 36 -18.42 5.26 -9.74
CA PRO A 36 -18.61 5.71 -11.12
C PRO A 36 -18.84 4.59 -12.14
N SER A 37 -18.11 3.48 -12.03
CA SER A 37 -18.23 2.32 -12.93
C SER A 37 -19.42 1.40 -12.64
N CYS A 38 -20.43 1.87 -11.90
CA CYS A 38 -21.60 1.05 -11.57
C CYS A 38 -22.30 0.51 -12.84
N PRO A 39 -22.56 -0.83 -12.95
CA PRO A 39 -23.17 -1.41 -14.14
C PRO A 39 -24.66 -1.08 -14.29
N VAL A 40 -25.28 -0.50 -13.27
CA VAL A 40 -26.70 -0.06 -13.32
C VAL A 40 -26.88 1.09 -14.30
N VAL A 41 -28.10 1.25 -14.81
CA VAL A 41 -28.45 2.42 -15.62
C VAL A 41 -28.16 3.69 -14.82
N PRO A 42 -27.40 4.65 -15.38
CA PRO A 42 -27.10 5.89 -14.69
C PRO A 42 -28.37 6.67 -14.36
N PRO A 43 -28.48 7.24 -13.16
CA PRO A 43 -29.63 8.09 -12.83
C PRO A 43 -29.62 9.38 -13.66
N LYS A 44 -30.72 10.12 -13.65
CA LYS A 44 -30.76 11.46 -14.22
C LYS A 44 -29.85 12.41 -13.45
N PRO A 45 -29.16 13.35 -14.12
CA PRO A 45 -28.21 14.26 -13.45
C PRO A 45 -28.80 15.03 -12.25
N GLU A 46 -30.06 15.45 -12.33
CA GLU A 46 -30.75 16.16 -11.25
C GLU A 46 -30.93 15.32 -9.98
N ASN A 47 -30.80 14.00 -10.08
CA ASN A 47 -30.88 13.06 -8.95
C ASN A 47 -29.51 12.60 -8.45
N MET A 48 -28.41 13.16 -8.96
CA MET A 48 -27.05 12.81 -8.56
C MET A 48 -26.47 13.85 -7.62
N VAL A 49 -25.92 13.39 -6.50
CA VAL A 49 -25.05 14.19 -5.64
C VAL A 49 -23.70 13.47 -5.53
N PHE A 50 -22.63 14.24 -5.58
CA PHE A 50 -21.28 13.67 -5.57
C PHE A 50 -20.58 13.94 -4.24
N HIS A 51 -19.99 12.88 -3.68
CA HIS A 51 -19.27 12.93 -2.41
C HIS A 51 -17.82 12.47 -2.59
N PRO A 52 -16.87 13.05 -1.85
CA PRO A 52 -15.45 12.69 -1.96
C PRO A 52 -15.10 11.35 -1.27
N SER A 53 -15.98 10.84 -0.42
CA SER A 53 -15.74 9.62 0.33
C SER A 53 -17.02 8.81 0.56
N ALA A 54 -16.88 7.48 0.74
CA ALA A 54 -17.99 6.62 1.15
C ALA A 54 -18.54 7.03 2.53
N ALA A 55 -17.66 7.49 3.42
CA ALA A 55 -18.06 7.99 4.75
C ALA A 55 -18.98 9.22 4.64
N ALA A 56 -18.67 10.16 3.73
CA ALA A 56 -19.54 11.32 3.49
C ALA A 56 -20.92 10.90 2.95
N CYS A 57 -20.98 9.90 2.05
CA CYS A 57 -22.26 9.36 1.60
C CYS A 57 -23.06 8.74 2.76
N GLN A 58 -22.41 7.96 3.62
CA GLN A 58 -23.04 7.30 4.77
C GLN A 58 -23.54 8.33 5.78
N GLN A 59 -22.78 9.37 6.08
CA GLN A 59 -23.21 10.47 6.96
C GLN A 59 -24.39 11.24 6.38
N ALA A 60 -24.47 11.37 5.06
CA ALA A 60 -25.61 11.97 4.36
C ALA A 60 -26.82 11.02 4.25
N GLY A 61 -26.78 9.84 4.88
CA GLY A 61 -27.90 8.89 4.96
C GLY A 61 -28.01 7.93 3.76
N PHE A 62 -27.03 7.89 2.87
CA PHE A 62 -27.03 6.97 1.74
C PHE A 62 -26.40 5.63 2.11
N ARG A 63 -26.97 4.54 1.59
CA ARG A 63 -26.46 3.17 1.76
C ARG A 63 -25.68 2.68 0.53
N ALA A 64 -24.77 1.75 0.75
CA ALA A 64 -23.95 1.19 -0.31
C ALA A 64 -24.76 0.39 -1.35
N CYS A 65 -24.47 0.60 -2.63
CA CYS A 65 -25.07 -0.17 -3.72
C CYS A 65 -24.67 -1.65 -3.62
N LYS A 66 -25.66 -2.54 -3.56
CA LYS A 66 -25.44 -4.00 -3.51
C LYS A 66 -24.82 -4.57 -4.78
N ARG A 67 -25.03 -3.89 -5.93
CA ARG A 67 -24.62 -4.38 -7.24
C ARG A 67 -23.17 -3.98 -7.60
N CYS A 68 -22.81 -2.71 -7.46
CA CYS A 68 -21.45 -2.26 -7.78
C CYS A 68 -20.48 -2.38 -6.60
N ARG A 69 -21.00 -2.56 -5.37
CA ARG A 69 -20.19 -2.73 -4.17
C ARG A 69 -19.12 -1.63 -4.05
N PRO A 70 -19.51 -0.36 -3.84
CA PRO A 70 -18.58 0.76 -3.84
C PRO A 70 -17.51 0.65 -2.74
N ASP A 71 -17.77 -0.19 -1.73
CA ASP A 71 -16.87 -0.57 -0.66
C ASP A 71 -15.68 -1.44 -1.11
N THR A 72 -15.76 -2.09 -2.28
CA THR A 72 -14.66 -2.91 -2.84
C THR A 72 -13.80 -2.17 -3.85
N SER A 73 -14.07 -0.89 -4.11
CA SER A 73 -13.23 -0.07 -4.98
C SER A 73 -11.85 0.13 -4.36
N PRO A 74 -10.77 0.21 -5.18
CA PRO A 74 -9.48 0.69 -4.70
C PRO A 74 -9.62 2.05 -4.01
N GLY A 75 -8.76 2.34 -3.03
CA GLY A 75 -8.70 3.65 -2.39
C GLY A 75 -8.43 4.78 -3.40
N SER A 76 -8.63 6.05 -3.00
CA SER A 76 -8.26 7.16 -3.89
C SER A 76 -6.74 7.18 -4.09
N PRO A 77 -6.25 7.30 -5.34
CA PRO A 77 -4.81 7.43 -5.59
C PRO A 77 -4.20 8.69 -4.95
N GLU A 78 -5.00 9.72 -4.69
CA GLU A 78 -4.53 10.98 -4.11
C GLU A 78 -3.78 10.78 -2.78
N TRP A 79 -4.22 9.82 -1.95
CA TRP A 79 -3.59 9.58 -0.65
C TRP A 79 -2.19 8.97 -0.73
N ASN A 80 -1.89 8.32 -1.85
CA ASN A 80 -0.57 7.75 -2.10
C ASN A 80 0.38 8.71 -2.83
N GLN A 81 -0.13 9.81 -3.36
CA GLN A 81 0.62 10.77 -4.17
C GLN A 81 0.99 12.04 -3.41
N ARG A 82 0.36 12.27 -2.27
CA ARG A 82 0.50 13.50 -1.49
C ARG A 82 1.10 13.20 -0.11
N ALA A 83 1.93 14.11 0.36
CA ALA A 83 2.48 14.07 1.71
C ALA A 83 1.81 15.08 2.66
N ASP A 84 0.68 15.67 2.23
CA ASP A 84 -0.06 16.61 3.06
C ASP A 84 -0.80 15.93 4.23
N LEU A 85 -1.36 16.74 5.11
CA LEU A 85 -2.03 16.29 6.32
C LEU A 85 -3.15 15.27 6.04
N VAL A 86 -3.98 15.54 5.03
CA VAL A 86 -5.16 14.69 4.72
C VAL A 86 -4.72 13.34 4.18
N ALA A 87 -3.75 13.32 3.26
CA ALA A 87 -3.19 12.09 2.73
C ALA A 87 -2.50 11.23 3.81
N ARG A 88 -1.72 11.88 4.70
CA ARG A 88 -1.10 11.23 5.86
C ARG A 88 -2.14 10.66 6.82
N ALA A 89 -3.19 11.43 7.13
CA ALA A 89 -4.30 10.99 7.97
C ALA A 89 -5.01 9.77 7.36
N MET A 90 -5.29 9.78 6.06
CA MET A 90 -5.96 8.66 5.38
C MET A 90 -5.12 7.39 5.41
N ARG A 91 -3.80 7.49 5.23
CA ARG A 91 -2.89 6.33 5.36
C ARG A 91 -2.88 5.76 6.78
N LEU A 92 -2.88 6.62 7.81
CA LEU A 92 -2.96 6.18 9.22
C LEU A 92 -4.33 5.56 9.56
N ILE A 93 -5.43 6.12 9.05
CA ILE A 93 -6.75 5.54 9.21
C ILE A 93 -6.79 4.15 8.55
N ALA A 94 -6.26 4.02 7.33
CA ALA A 94 -6.16 2.74 6.63
C ALA A 94 -5.28 1.73 7.37
N ASP A 95 -4.29 2.19 8.12
CA ASP A 95 -3.45 1.37 9.01
C ASP A 95 -4.10 1.11 10.39
N GLY A 96 -5.37 1.52 10.60
CA GLY A 96 -6.16 1.23 11.80
C GLY A 96 -5.73 2.03 13.05
N VAL A 97 -5.04 3.14 12.90
CA VAL A 97 -4.57 3.97 14.03
C VAL A 97 -5.75 4.50 14.85
N VAL A 98 -6.84 4.93 14.20
CA VAL A 98 -8.03 5.42 14.90
C VAL A 98 -8.68 4.32 15.75
N ASP A 99 -8.62 3.07 15.31
CA ASP A 99 -9.18 1.94 16.04
C ASP A 99 -8.34 1.55 17.27
N ARG A 100 -7.01 1.72 17.19
CA ARG A 100 -6.07 1.39 18.28
C ARG A 100 -5.86 2.54 19.27
N GLU A 101 -5.74 3.77 18.78
CA GLU A 101 -5.25 4.92 19.56
C GLU A 101 -6.27 6.07 19.61
N GLY A 102 -7.40 5.92 18.92
CA GLY A 102 -8.42 6.97 18.81
C GLY A 102 -7.98 8.18 17.98
N VAL A 103 -8.81 9.21 17.94
CA VAL A 103 -8.51 10.47 17.25
C VAL A 103 -7.33 11.23 17.89
N PRO A 104 -7.13 11.21 19.22
CA PRO A 104 -5.94 11.78 19.83
C PRO A 104 -4.64 11.15 19.34
N GLY A 105 -4.58 9.82 19.21
CA GLY A 105 -3.42 9.12 18.66
C GLY A 105 -3.15 9.49 17.21
N LEU A 106 -4.18 9.55 16.36
CA LEU A 106 -4.06 10.03 14.99
C LEU A 106 -3.45 11.44 14.95
N ALA A 107 -3.99 12.36 15.75
CA ALA A 107 -3.55 13.76 15.80
C ALA A 107 -2.10 13.88 16.29
N GLY A 108 -1.72 13.12 17.34
CA GLY A 108 -0.36 13.07 17.88
C GLY A 108 0.66 12.60 16.85
N ARG A 109 0.36 11.52 16.11
CA ARG A 109 1.24 11.01 15.03
C ARG A 109 1.41 12.00 13.88
N LEU A 110 0.38 12.77 13.59
CA LEU A 110 0.44 13.80 12.55
C LEU A 110 1.16 15.08 13.01
N GLY A 111 1.31 15.30 14.31
CA GLY A 111 1.86 16.53 14.90
C GLY A 111 0.90 17.70 14.89
N TYR A 112 -0.42 17.45 14.96
CA TYR A 112 -1.48 18.48 14.94
C TYR A 112 -2.47 18.30 16.10
N SER A 113 -3.30 19.30 16.36
CA SER A 113 -4.42 19.17 17.29
C SER A 113 -5.55 18.33 16.66
N THR A 114 -6.34 17.62 17.49
CA THR A 114 -7.52 16.86 17.04
C THR A 114 -8.50 17.73 16.25
N ARG A 115 -8.75 18.97 16.72
CA ARG A 115 -9.63 19.94 16.03
C ARG A 115 -9.12 20.31 14.64
N GLN A 116 -7.81 20.43 14.48
CA GLN A 116 -7.21 20.79 13.19
C GLN A 116 -7.29 19.62 12.20
N VAL A 117 -7.01 18.39 12.65
CA VAL A 117 -7.16 17.18 11.84
C VAL A 117 -8.61 17.00 11.40
N GLU A 118 -9.56 17.13 12.34
CA GLU A 118 -10.98 16.99 12.06
C GLU A 118 -11.46 18.03 11.03
N ARG A 119 -11.09 19.31 11.22
CA ARG A 119 -11.45 20.38 10.28
C ARG A 119 -10.92 20.13 8.86
N GLN A 120 -9.67 19.67 8.72
CA GLN A 120 -9.08 19.41 7.39
C GLN A 120 -9.74 18.21 6.72
N LEU A 121 -9.99 17.13 7.46
CA LEU A 121 -10.68 15.95 6.92
C LEU A 121 -12.12 16.26 6.52
N LEU A 122 -12.86 17.04 7.32
CA LEU A 122 -14.20 17.49 6.97
C LEU A 122 -14.21 18.37 5.72
N ALA A 123 -13.26 19.30 5.60
CA ALA A 123 -13.18 20.18 4.44
C ALA A 123 -12.88 19.44 3.13
N GLU A 124 -11.97 18.47 3.13
CA GLU A 124 -11.60 17.76 1.90
C GLU A 124 -12.44 16.50 1.63
N LEU A 125 -12.81 15.75 2.67
CA LEU A 125 -13.44 14.43 2.54
C LEU A 125 -14.92 14.43 2.94
N GLY A 126 -15.43 15.54 3.43
CA GLY A 126 -16.81 15.63 3.90
C GLY A 126 -17.10 14.74 5.11
N ALA A 127 -16.07 14.21 5.80
CA ALA A 127 -16.22 13.29 6.92
C ALA A 127 -15.05 13.42 7.89
N GLY A 128 -15.31 13.35 9.19
CA GLY A 128 -14.29 13.37 10.24
C GLY A 128 -13.63 11.99 10.43
N PRO A 129 -12.56 11.92 11.24
CA PRO A 129 -11.74 10.72 11.41
C PRO A 129 -12.55 9.49 11.88
N LEU A 130 -13.47 9.67 12.81
CA LEU A 130 -14.30 8.57 13.33
C LEU A 130 -15.25 8.01 12.27
N ALA A 131 -15.83 8.86 11.41
CA ALA A 131 -16.71 8.41 10.33
C ALA A 131 -15.92 7.67 9.24
N LEU A 132 -14.72 8.14 8.91
CA LEU A 132 -13.80 7.48 7.98
C LEU A 132 -13.39 6.09 8.50
N ALA A 133 -12.97 5.99 9.76
CA ALA A 133 -12.64 4.73 10.40
C ALA A 133 -13.86 3.79 10.48
N ARG A 134 -15.08 4.32 10.78
CA ARG A 134 -16.31 3.54 10.78
C ARG A 134 -16.63 2.95 9.41
N ALA A 135 -16.46 3.74 8.34
CA ALA A 135 -16.66 3.24 6.98
C ALA A 135 -15.68 2.10 6.65
N GLN A 136 -14.42 2.22 7.07
CA GLN A 136 -13.42 1.18 6.89
C GLN A 136 -13.75 -0.09 7.70
N ARG A 137 -14.16 0.04 8.96
CA ARG A 137 -14.63 -1.12 9.76
C ARG A 137 -15.80 -1.84 9.10
N ALA A 138 -16.75 -1.11 8.53
CA ALA A 138 -17.86 -1.70 7.79
C ALA A 138 -17.38 -2.53 6.58
N GLN A 139 -16.38 -2.03 5.83
CA GLN A 139 -15.78 -2.75 4.72
C GLN A 139 -15.07 -4.03 5.18
N THR A 140 -14.25 -3.93 6.23
CA THR A 140 -13.55 -5.09 6.83
C THR A 140 -14.55 -6.12 7.35
N ALA A 141 -15.61 -5.68 8.03
CA ALA A 141 -16.67 -6.56 8.50
C ALA A 141 -17.34 -7.31 7.34
N ARG A 142 -17.72 -6.61 6.28
CA ARG A 142 -18.30 -7.25 5.09
C ARG A 142 -17.36 -8.27 4.47
N LEU A 143 -16.08 -7.91 4.32
CA LEU A 143 -15.08 -8.82 3.79
C LEU A 143 -15.03 -10.11 4.61
N LEU A 144 -14.91 -10.02 5.94
CA LEU A 144 -14.91 -11.18 6.83
C LEU A 144 -16.21 -11.99 6.80
N ILE A 145 -17.36 -11.33 6.76
CA ILE A 145 -18.68 -11.99 6.67
C ILE A 145 -18.77 -12.85 5.40
N GLU A 146 -18.32 -12.32 4.27
CA GLU A 146 -18.43 -12.96 2.96
C GLU A 146 -17.32 -14.00 2.70
N THR A 147 -16.15 -13.83 3.33
CA THR A 147 -14.98 -14.68 3.01
C THR A 147 -14.61 -15.67 4.10
N THR A 148 -15.27 -15.65 5.27
CA THR A 148 -14.93 -16.55 6.37
C THR A 148 -16.16 -17.26 6.95
N ALA A 149 -15.93 -18.37 7.65
CA ALA A 149 -16.95 -19.06 8.45
C ALA A 149 -16.93 -18.62 9.93
N LEU A 150 -16.16 -17.58 10.28
CA LEU A 150 -16.01 -17.12 11.66
C LEU A 150 -17.36 -16.73 12.29
N PRO A 151 -17.57 -16.97 13.61
CA PRO A 151 -18.71 -16.46 14.34
C PRO A 151 -18.83 -14.93 14.22
N MET A 152 -20.06 -14.41 14.14
CA MET A 152 -20.29 -12.95 13.98
C MET A 152 -19.67 -12.12 15.09
N ALA A 153 -19.60 -12.66 16.31
CA ALA A 153 -18.92 -11.99 17.43
C ALA A 153 -17.43 -11.81 17.17
N GLN A 154 -16.75 -12.84 16.65
CA GLN A 154 -15.33 -12.74 16.29
C GLN A 154 -15.11 -11.76 15.14
N ILE A 155 -15.99 -11.78 14.13
CA ILE A 155 -15.94 -10.81 13.02
C ILE A 155 -16.08 -9.37 13.53
N ALA A 156 -17.00 -9.12 14.47
CA ALA A 156 -17.20 -7.79 15.02
C ALA A 156 -15.89 -7.23 15.62
N PHE A 157 -15.23 -8.00 16.48
CA PHE A 157 -13.98 -7.58 17.11
C PHE A 157 -12.81 -7.53 16.12
N ALA A 158 -12.69 -8.51 15.22
CA ALA A 158 -11.65 -8.51 14.18
C ALA A 158 -11.78 -7.33 13.21
N ALA A 159 -12.99 -6.85 12.97
CA ALA A 159 -13.24 -5.65 12.15
C ALA A 159 -13.08 -4.32 12.92
N GLY A 160 -12.64 -4.36 14.19
CA GLY A 160 -12.37 -3.17 15.00
C GLY A 160 -13.59 -2.55 15.70
N PHE A 161 -14.70 -3.28 15.82
CA PHE A 161 -15.86 -2.82 16.58
C PHE A 161 -15.68 -3.10 18.07
N ALA A 162 -16.01 -2.12 18.91
CA ALA A 162 -15.98 -2.28 20.37
C ALA A 162 -17.14 -3.14 20.93
N SER A 163 -18.21 -3.35 20.16
CA SER A 163 -19.35 -4.17 20.57
C SER A 163 -20.09 -4.81 19.38
N ILE A 164 -20.72 -5.96 19.63
CA ILE A 164 -21.56 -6.65 18.65
C ILE A 164 -22.78 -5.78 18.25
N ARG A 165 -23.31 -4.98 19.17
CA ARG A 165 -24.41 -4.06 18.89
C ARG A 165 -24.01 -3.04 17.83
N THR A 166 -22.91 -2.30 18.05
CA THR A 166 -22.41 -1.30 17.11
C THR A 166 -22.07 -1.93 15.75
N PHE A 167 -21.51 -3.14 15.73
CA PHE A 167 -21.27 -3.90 14.51
C PHE A 167 -22.58 -4.16 13.75
N ASN A 168 -23.61 -4.73 14.41
CA ASN A 168 -24.89 -5.03 13.78
C ASN A 168 -25.56 -3.78 13.23
N ASP A 169 -25.59 -2.69 14.01
CA ASP A 169 -26.20 -1.43 13.62
C ASP A 169 -25.47 -0.82 12.40
N THR A 170 -24.13 -0.81 12.44
CA THR A 170 -23.33 -0.28 11.31
C THR A 170 -23.51 -1.12 10.04
N VAL A 171 -23.49 -2.45 10.13
CA VAL A 171 -23.68 -3.32 8.96
C VAL A 171 -25.08 -3.12 8.36
N ARG A 172 -26.13 -3.03 9.18
CA ARG A 172 -27.49 -2.76 8.70
C ARG A 172 -27.61 -1.39 8.05
N GLU A 173 -27.05 -0.37 8.66
CA GLU A 173 -27.11 1.01 8.14
C GLU A 173 -26.37 1.12 6.78
N VAL A 174 -25.15 0.59 6.69
CA VAL A 174 -24.31 0.72 5.49
C VAL A 174 -24.80 -0.17 4.35
N PHE A 175 -25.21 -1.42 4.64
CA PHE A 175 -25.53 -2.43 3.61
C PHE A 175 -27.01 -2.73 3.48
N ALA A 176 -27.87 -2.22 4.35
CA ALA A 176 -29.31 -2.52 4.44
C ALA A 176 -29.59 -4.03 4.51
N LEU A 177 -28.77 -4.77 5.24
CA LEU A 177 -28.86 -6.20 5.50
C LEU A 177 -28.34 -6.51 6.89
N ALA A 178 -28.92 -7.50 7.56
CA ALA A 178 -28.30 -8.05 8.76
C ALA A 178 -27.01 -8.81 8.39
N PRO A 179 -26.03 -8.94 9.32
CA PRO A 179 -24.79 -9.70 9.05
C PRO A 179 -25.05 -11.13 8.57
N SER A 180 -26.04 -11.82 9.15
CA SER A 180 -26.44 -13.17 8.73
C SER A 180 -27.01 -13.22 7.31
N GLU A 181 -27.79 -12.23 6.92
CA GLU A 181 -28.34 -12.13 5.55
C GLU A 181 -27.23 -11.82 4.55
N LEU A 182 -26.26 -10.98 4.95
CA LEU A 182 -25.09 -10.66 4.11
C LEU A 182 -24.27 -11.93 3.85
N ARG A 183 -24.06 -12.78 4.87
CA ARG A 183 -23.39 -14.08 4.74
C ARG A 183 -24.16 -15.04 3.84
N ALA A 184 -25.48 -15.13 4.02
CA ALA A 184 -26.33 -16.03 3.20
C ALA A 184 -26.31 -15.69 1.71
N ARG A 185 -26.04 -14.43 1.37
CA ARG A 185 -25.96 -13.94 -0.02
C ARG A 185 -24.55 -13.97 -0.60
N ALA A 186 -23.55 -14.31 0.21
CA ALA A 186 -22.18 -14.44 -0.28
C ALA A 186 -22.07 -15.58 -1.30
N PRO A 187 -21.25 -15.44 -2.35
CA PRO A 187 -20.97 -16.53 -3.28
C PRO A 187 -20.47 -17.76 -2.53
N LYS A 188 -21.00 -18.95 -2.85
CA LYS A 188 -20.49 -20.20 -2.26
C LYS A 188 -19.01 -20.35 -2.60
N ARG A 189 -18.18 -20.57 -1.58
CA ARG A 189 -16.73 -20.74 -1.76
C ARG A 189 -16.46 -22.03 -2.52
N GLN A 190 -15.73 -21.89 -3.64
CA GLN A 190 -15.07 -23.01 -4.30
C GLN A 190 -13.60 -22.94 -3.88
N GLY A 191 -13.11 -23.95 -3.18
CA GLY A 191 -11.69 -24.11 -2.86
C GLY A 191 -11.44 -24.67 -1.46
N THR A 192 -10.46 -25.54 -1.36
CA THR A 192 -9.90 -26.09 -0.11
C THR A 192 -9.16 -24.93 0.62
N SER A 193 -9.78 -24.39 1.66
CA SER A 193 -9.09 -23.43 2.51
C SER A 193 -8.22 -24.19 3.52
N THR A 194 -6.93 -23.87 3.56
CA THR A 194 -6.07 -24.26 4.69
C THR A 194 -6.74 -23.80 5.99
N PRO A 195 -6.91 -24.67 6.99
CA PRO A 195 -7.51 -24.26 8.27
C PRO A 195 -6.79 -23.05 8.85
N GLY A 196 -7.55 -22.03 9.27
CA GLY A 196 -6.99 -20.80 9.85
C GLY A 196 -6.54 -19.74 8.84
N ALA A 197 -6.52 -20.03 7.52
CA ALA A 197 -6.17 -19.06 6.51
C ALA A 197 -7.39 -18.30 5.94
N LEU A 198 -7.23 -16.99 5.76
CA LEU A 198 -8.21 -16.12 5.10
C LEU A 198 -7.84 -16.00 3.63
N SER A 199 -8.77 -16.32 2.72
CA SER A 199 -8.58 -16.13 1.29
C SER A 199 -9.33 -14.88 0.83
N LEU A 200 -8.60 -13.91 0.32
CA LEU A 200 -9.07 -12.58 -0.04
C LEU A 200 -8.75 -12.29 -1.52
N ARG A 201 -9.51 -11.38 -2.10
CA ARG A 201 -9.22 -10.80 -3.42
C ARG A 201 -8.87 -9.32 -3.20
N LEU A 202 -7.67 -8.92 -3.55
CA LEU A 202 -7.24 -7.52 -3.50
C LEU A 202 -7.42 -6.91 -4.89
N PRO A 203 -8.45 -6.06 -5.09
CA PRO A 203 -8.68 -5.41 -6.37
C PRO A 203 -7.64 -4.34 -6.64
N PHE A 204 -7.37 -4.07 -7.89
CA PHE A 204 -6.49 -2.99 -8.37
C PHE A 204 -7.14 -2.26 -9.56
N ARG A 205 -6.59 -1.10 -9.93
CA ARG A 205 -6.94 -0.44 -11.20
C ARG A 205 -6.13 -1.04 -12.33
N ALA A 206 -6.82 -1.49 -13.38
CA ALA A 206 -6.18 -1.99 -14.59
C ALA A 206 -5.62 -0.82 -15.45
N PRO A 207 -4.54 -1.07 -16.20
CA PRO A 207 -3.75 -2.29 -16.24
C PRO A 207 -2.84 -2.46 -15.02
N LEU A 208 -2.39 -3.70 -14.76
CA LEU A 208 -1.32 -4.01 -13.83
C LEU A 208 -0.36 -4.98 -14.50
N ASN A 209 0.90 -4.55 -14.64
CA ASN A 209 1.97 -5.43 -15.09
C ASN A 209 2.60 -6.09 -13.86
N PRO A 210 2.54 -7.42 -13.71
CA PRO A 210 3.05 -8.13 -12.54
C PRO A 210 4.57 -8.33 -12.57
N ASP A 211 5.21 -8.24 -13.75
CA ASP A 211 6.59 -8.65 -13.98
C ASP A 211 7.57 -7.99 -13.02
N ASN A 212 7.63 -6.65 -13.03
CA ASN A 212 8.57 -5.92 -12.20
C ASN A 212 8.21 -5.97 -10.70
N LEU A 213 6.94 -6.18 -10.35
CA LEU A 213 6.52 -6.32 -8.96
C LEU A 213 7.04 -7.63 -8.37
N PHE A 214 6.61 -8.74 -8.93
CA PHE A 214 6.93 -10.06 -8.40
C PHE A 214 8.36 -10.47 -8.73
N GLY A 215 8.90 -10.07 -9.88
CA GLY A 215 10.31 -10.24 -10.21
C GLY A 215 11.22 -9.57 -9.20
N HIS A 216 10.92 -8.32 -8.81
CA HIS A 216 11.67 -7.64 -7.77
C HIS A 216 11.55 -8.33 -6.41
N LEU A 217 10.34 -8.67 -5.97
CA LEU A 217 10.10 -9.28 -4.68
C LEU A 217 10.79 -10.66 -4.58
N ALA A 218 10.72 -11.48 -5.62
CA ALA A 218 11.37 -12.78 -5.67
C ALA A 218 12.90 -12.67 -5.70
N ALA A 219 13.45 -11.80 -6.57
CA ALA A 219 14.89 -11.62 -6.70
C ALA A 219 15.55 -11.06 -5.43
N THR A 220 14.82 -10.27 -4.65
CA THR A 220 15.32 -9.68 -3.39
C THR A 220 14.85 -10.41 -2.14
N ALA A 221 14.09 -11.51 -2.27
CA ALA A 221 13.53 -12.27 -1.16
C ALA A 221 14.60 -12.72 -0.15
N VAL A 222 14.38 -12.42 1.12
CA VAL A 222 15.30 -12.78 2.21
C VAL A 222 14.90 -14.15 2.76
N PRO A 223 15.78 -15.17 2.66
CA PRO A 223 15.50 -16.51 3.18
C PRO A 223 15.00 -16.50 4.64
N GLY A 224 13.97 -17.27 4.91
CA GLY A 224 13.32 -17.34 6.21
C GLY A 224 12.23 -16.29 6.46
N VAL A 225 12.26 -15.16 5.75
CA VAL A 225 11.25 -14.09 5.82
C VAL A 225 10.39 -14.04 4.56
N GLU A 226 11.00 -14.28 3.41
CA GLU A 226 10.38 -14.14 2.09
C GLU A 226 10.76 -15.29 1.16
N GLU A 227 9.84 -15.72 0.32
CA GLU A 227 10.09 -16.70 -0.75
C GLU A 227 9.15 -16.49 -1.94
N TRP A 228 9.57 -16.98 -3.09
CA TRP A 228 8.70 -17.24 -4.25
C TRP A 228 8.49 -18.73 -4.36
N ARG A 229 7.24 -19.19 -4.29
CA ARG A 229 6.89 -20.62 -4.35
C ARG A 229 5.54 -20.81 -5.03
N ASP A 230 5.47 -21.72 -5.98
CA ASP A 230 4.24 -22.13 -6.67
C ASP A 230 3.45 -20.94 -7.25
N GLY A 231 4.14 -20.01 -7.92
CA GLY A 231 3.52 -18.83 -8.53
C GLY A 231 3.06 -17.77 -7.53
N SER A 232 3.47 -17.86 -6.27
CA SER A 232 3.08 -16.97 -5.19
C SER A 232 4.30 -16.38 -4.47
N TYR A 233 4.26 -15.09 -4.20
CA TYR A 233 5.17 -14.45 -3.26
C TYR A 233 4.64 -14.65 -1.85
N ARG A 234 5.44 -15.25 -0.98
CA ARG A 234 5.12 -15.49 0.43
C ARG A 234 6.05 -14.71 1.34
N ARG A 235 5.51 -14.20 2.44
CA ARG A 235 6.33 -13.55 3.48
C ARG A 235 5.67 -13.55 4.84
N THR A 236 6.50 -13.38 5.88
CA THR A 236 6.08 -13.06 7.24
C THR A 236 5.79 -11.57 7.38
N LEU A 237 4.88 -11.22 8.29
CA LEU A 237 4.47 -9.85 8.62
C LEU A 237 4.57 -9.64 10.13
N ARG A 238 5.32 -8.62 10.57
CA ARG A 238 5.24 -8.09 11.93
C ARG A 238 4.05 -7.14 12.00
N LEU A 239 3.14 -7.36 12.93
CA LEU A 239 1.87 -6.65 13.03
C LEU A 239 1.67 -6.10 14.46
N PRO A 240 0.77 -5.12 14.68
CA PRO A 240 0.57 -4.47 15.98
C PRO A 240 0.19 -5.40 17.13
N TYR A 241 -0.58 -6.46 16.86
CA TYR A 241 -1.05 -7.41 17.87
C TYR A 241 -0.36 -8.77 17.77
N GLY A 242 0.52 -8.96 16.79
CA GLY A 242 1.23 -10.21 16.63
C GLY A 242 1.96 -10.31 15.30
N HIS A 243 1.74 -11.41 14.61
CA HIS A 243 2.36 -11.67 13.31
C HIS A 243 1.40 -12.36 12.34
N GLY A 244 1.80 -12.40 11.08
CA GLY A 244 1.08 -13.14 10.06
C GLY A 244 1.99 -13.67 8.98
N ILE A 245 1.43 -14.55 8.14
CA ILE A 245 2.04 -15.01 6.90
C ILE A 245 1.06 -14.68 5.78
N VAL A 246 1.57 -14.08 4.71
CA VAL A 246 0.82 -13.78 3.51
C VAL A 246 1.38 -14.53 2.30
N ALA A 247 0.49 -15.01 1.43
CA ALA A 247 0.80 -15.46 0.08
C ALA A 247 0.01 -14.60 -0.93
N LEU A 248 0.73 -14.01 -1.90
CA LEU A 248 0.19 -13.09 -2.91
C LEU A 248 0.42 -13.69 -4.29
N THR A 249 -0.67 -13.97 -5.00
CA THR A 249 -0.65 -14.56 -6.35
C THR A 249 -1.26 -13.59 -7.35
N PRO A 250 -0.54 -13.22 -8.42
CA PRO A 250 -1.10 -12.35 -9.45
C PRO A 250 -2.19 -13.07 -10.26
N ASN A 251 -3.33 -12.39 -10.48
CA ASN A 251 -4.39 -12.79 -11.38
C ASN A 251 -4.74 -11.61 -12.30
N PRO A 252 -5.43 -11.84 -13.42
CA PRO A 252 -5.72 -10.78 -14.40
C PRO A 252 -6.52 -9.60 -13.87
N ASP A 253 -7.40 -9.81 -12.88
CA ASP A 253 -8.34 -8.81 -12.36
C ASP A 253 -8.19 -8.50 -10.86
N HIS A 254 -7.32 -9.25 -10.15
CA HIS A 254 -7.07 -9.06 -8.73
C HIS A 254 -5.76 -9.74 -8.31
N ILE A 255 -5.25 -9.40 -7.14
CA ILE A 255 -4.24 -10.22 -6.47
C ILE A 255 -4.98 -11.15 -5.51
N ALA A 256 -4.81 -12.47 -5.68
CA ALA A 256 -5.27 -13.41 -4.68
C ALA A 256 -4.35 -13.31 -3.46
N CYS A 257 -4.94 -13.14 -2.28
CA CYS A 257 -4.23 -12.97 -1.03
C CYS A 257 -4.70 -14.04 -0.06
N ARG A 258 -3.82 -14.93 0.33
CA ARG A 258 -4.04 -15.88 1.40
C ARG A 258 -3.25 -15.42 2.62
N LEU A 259 -3.96 -15.24 3.73
CA LEU A 259 -3.43 -14.58 4.92
C LEU A 259 -3.71 -15.45 6.15
N THR A 260 -2.67 -15.81 6.90
CA THR A 260 -2.74 -16.45 8.21
C THR A 260 -2.29 -15.43 9.25
N LEU A 261 -3.11 -15.19 10.28
CA LEU A 261 -2.85 -14.19 11.32
C LEU A 261 -2.89 -14.85 12.69
N SER A 262 -1.93 -14.50 13.56
CA SER A 262 -1.97 -14.88 14.98
C SER A 262 -3.07 -14.12 15.73
N ASP A 263 -3.43 -12.92 15.28
CA ASP A 263 -4.53 -12.12 15.81
C ASP A 263 -5.33 -11.48 14.67
N LEU A 264 -6.65 -11.71 14.65
CA LEU A 264 -7.52 -11.20 13.60
C LEU A 264 -7.73 -9.66 13.64
N ARG A 265 -7.41 -9.00 14.76
CA ARG A 265 -7.42 -7.53 14.84
C ARG A 265 -6.42 -6.89 13.87
N ASP A 266 -5.41 -7.64 13.47
CA ASP A 266 -4.38 -7.21 12.52
C ASP A 266 -4.82 -7.28 11.05
N LEU A 267 -6.02 -7.80 10.75
CA LEU A 267 -6.45 -8.01 9.37
C LEU A 267 -6.43 -6.73 8.52
N THR A 268 -6.95 -5.64 9.04
CA THR A 268 -7.00 -4.36 8.31
C THR A 268 -5.60 -3.85 7.98
N VAL A 269 -4.70 -3.91 8.96
CA VAL A 269 -3.29 -3.51 8.79
C VAL A 269 -2.58 -4.41 7.78
N ALA A 270 -2.75 -5.72 7.88
CA ALA A 270 -2.13 -6.69 6.96
C ALA A 270 -2.59 -6.45 5.52
N ILE A 271 -3.89 -6.25 5.29
CA ILE A 271 -4.43 -5.92 3.95
C ILE A 271 -3.83 -4.60 3.44
N SER A 272 -3.81 -3.55 4.26
CA SER A 272 -3.25 -2.24 3.90
C SER A 272 -1.78 -2.37 3.49
N ARG A 273 -0.97 -3.11 4.26
CA ARG A 273 0.44 -3.35 3.96
C ARG A 273 0.65 -4.15 2.68
N CYS A 274 -0.17 -5.19 2.43
CA CYS A 274 -0.13 -5.95 1.18
C CYS A 274 -0.49 -5.08 -0.04
N ARG A 275 -1.49 -4.21 0.09
CA ARG A 275 -1.86 -3.27 -0.97
C ARG A 275 -0.73 -2.28 -1.26
N ARG A 276 -0.09 -1.74 -0.20
CA ARG A 276 1.08 -0.86 -0.35
C ARG A 276 2.26 -1.57 -0.99
N LEU A 277 2.60 -2.78 -0.54
CA LEU A 277 3.71 -3.58 -1.08
C LEU A 277 3.64 -3.67 -2.61
N LEU A 278 2.44 -3.87 -3.15
CA LEU A 278 2.19 -4.04 -4.58
C LEU A 278 1.66 -2.77 -5.28
N ASP A 279 1.61 -1.64 -4.55
CA ASP A 279 1.15 -0.34 -5.09
C ASP A 279 -0.22 -0.44 -5.79
N LEU A 280 -1.18 -1.19 -5.18
CA LEU A 280 -2.46 -1.52 -5.81
C LEU A 280 -3.43 -0.33 -5.91
N ASP A 281 -3.17 0.75 -5.18
CA ASP A 281 -4.02 1.95 -5.16
C ASP A 281 -3.58 3.02 -6.18
N ALA A 282 -2.47 2.81 -6.90
CA ALA A 282 -2.01 3.71 -7.95
C ALA A 282 -3.01 3.81 -9.11
N ASP A 283 -2.99 4.93 -9.84
CA ASP A 283 -3.74 5.14 -11.08
C ASP A 283 -2.82 4.91 -12.30
N PRO A 284 -2.79 3.70 -12.86
CA PRO A 284 -1.87 3.38 -13.94
C PRO A 284 -2.16 4.16 -15.22
N VAL A 285 -3.43 4.53 -15.46
CA VAL A 285 -3.81 5.25 -16.68
C VAL A 285 -3.27 6.67 -16.64
N ALA A 286 -3.47 7.38 -15.52
CA ALA A 286 -2.93 8.73 -15.36
C ALA A 286 -1.40 8.77 -15.40
N ILE A 287 -0.74 7.75 -14.83
CA ILE A 287 0.71 7.60 -14.84
C ILE A 287 1.21 7.36 -16.28
N ASP A 288 0.65 6.34 -16.94
CA ASP A 288 1.07 5.92 -18.27
C ASP A 288 0.78 7.02 -19.32
N ASP A 289 -0.36 7.69 -19.23
CA ASP A 289 -0.70 8.79 -20.16
C ASP A 289 0.30 9.95 -20.02
N GLN A 290 0.70 10.30 -18.79
CA GLN A 290 1.73 11.34 -18.57
C GLN A 290 3.08 10.89 -19.11
N LEU A 291 3.51 9.66 -18.85
CA LEU A 291 4.81 9.17 -19.29
C LEU A 291 4.87 8.96 -20.82
N ARG A 292 3.75 8.64 -21.49
CA ARG A 292 3.66 8.59 -22.95
C ARG A 292 3.85 9.92 -23.65
N THR A 293 3.70 11.03 -22.95
CA THR A 293 4.05 12.37 -23.53
C THR A 293 5.52 12.49 -23.87
N ASP A 294 6.37 11.65 -23.27
CA ASP A 294 7.78 11.59 -23.57
C ASP A 294 8.05 10.56 -24.68
N PRO A 295 8.61 10.97 -25.84
CA PRO A 295 8.82 10.08 -26.97
C PRO A 295 9.79 8.91 -26.68
N VAL A 296 10.66 9.04 -25.68
CA VAL A 296 11.59 7.97 -25.26
C VAL A 296 10.90 6.96 -24.37
N LEU A 297 10.00 7.40 -23.46
CA LEU A 297 9.28 6.51 -22.57
C LEU A 297 8.04 5.87 -23.22
N ALA A 298 7.41 6.53 -24.20
CA ALA A 298 6.21 6.03 -24.86
C ALA A 298 6.32 4.57 -25.33
N PRO A 299 7.37 4.14 -26.07
CA PRO A 299 7.51 2.74 -26.49
C PRO A 299 7.65 1.76 -25.31
N LEU A 300 8.26 2.18 -24.21
CA LEU A 300 8.42 1.34 -23.02
C LEU A 300 7.10 1.15 -22.29
N VAL A 301 6.31 2.22 -22.20
CA VAL A 301 4.95 2.18 -21.61
C VAL A 301 4.03 1.32 -22.45
N ASP A 302 4.04 1.48 -23.77
CA ASP A 302 3.17 0.71 -24.69
C ASP A 302 3.49 -0.78 -24.67
N LYS A 303 4.77 -1.14 -24.50
CA LYS A 303 5.21 -2.54 -24.38
C LYS A 303 4.72 -3.21 -23.08
N ALA A 304 4.66 -2.48 -21.97
CA ALA A 304 4.37 -3.05 -20.65
C ALA A 304 3.57 -2.05 -19.78
N PRO A 305 2.31 -1.72 -20.16
CA PRO A 305 1.52 -0.73 -19.44
C PRO A 305 1.19 -1.19 -18.02
N GLY A 306 1.01 -0.23 -17.12
CA GLY A 306 0.60 -0.49 -15.74
C GLY A 306 1.71 -0.99 -14.82
N ARG A 307 2.97 -0.67 -15.10
CA ARG A 307 4.07 -0.96 -14.15
C ARG A 307 3.85 -0.23 -12.85
N ARG A 308 4.15 -0.91 -11.75
CA ARG A 308 4.02 -0.40 -10.38
C ARG A 308 5.39 -0.23 -9.73
N VAL A 309 5.43 0.58 -8.68
CA VAL A 309 6.61 0.69 -7.81
C VAL A 309 6.51 -0.39 -6.73
N PRO A 310 7.36 -1.44 -6.73
CA PRO A 310 7.41 -2.38 -5.61
C PRO A 310 7.78 -1.62 -4.33
N ARG A 311 6.91 -1.68 -3.32
CA ARG A 311 7.11 -0.98 -2.04
C ARG A 311 7.48 -1.96 -0.93
N THR A 312 7.17 -1.64 0.31
CA THR A 312 7.47 -2.48 1.47
C THR A 312 6.25 -2.67 2.37
N VAL A 313 6.29 -3.68 3.22
CA VAL A 313 5.32 -3.88 4.31
C VAL A 313 5.80 -3.29 5.61
N ASP A 314 7.13 -3.04 5.73
CA ASP A 314 7.79 -2.47 6.90
C ASP A 314 8.90 -1.52 6.42
N GLU A 315 8.76 -0.27 6.77
CA GLU A 315 9.64 0.80 6.31
C GLU A 315 11.02 0.74 6.98
N ALA A 316 11.09 0.30 8.24
CA ALA A 316 12.34 0.12 8.98
C ALA A 316 13.13 -1.07 8.42
N GLU A 317 12.47 -2.22 8.17
CA GLU A 317 13.07 -3.36 7.46
C GLU A 317 13.70 -2.89 6.15
N PHE A 318 12.94 -2.13 5.35
CA PHE A 318 13.44 -1.69 4.05
C PHE A 318 14.66 -0.78 4.17
N ALA A 319 14.68 0.17 5.11
CA ALA A 319 15.81 1.06 5.32
C ALA A 319 17.08 0.30 5.73
N VAL A 320 16.93 -0.69 6.60
CA VAL A 320 18.03 -1.59 6.99
C VAL A 320 18.55 -2.35 5.78
N ARG A 321 17.66 -2.95 4.97
CA ARG A 321 18.02 -3.67 3.73
C ARG A 321 18.69 -2.76 2.70
N ALA A 322 18.28 -1.50 2.60
CA ALA A 322 18.93 -0.52 1.70
C ALA A 322 20.39 -0.26 2.11
N VAL A 323 20.69 -0.18 3.41
CA VAL A 323 22.07 -0.06 3.90
C VAL A 323 22.88 -1.34 3.66
N LEU A 324 22.29 -2.52 3.88
CA LEU A 324 22.93 -3.81 3.59
C LEU A 324 23.28 -3.97 2.10
N GLY A 325 22.45 -3.37 1.23
CA GLY A 325 22.62 -3.40 -0.23
C GLY A 325 23.60 -2.37 -0.79
N GLN A 326 24.15 -1.45 0.04
CA GLN A 326 25.11 -0.47 -0.46
C GLN A 326 26.37 -1.12 -1.01
N GLN A 327 26.68 -0.82 -2.29
CA GLN A 327 27.92 -1.26 -2.96
C GLN A 327 28.14 -2.78 -3.00
N VAL A 328 27.08 -3.58 -2.98
CA VAL A 328 27.14 -5.02 -3.11
C VAL A 328 26.07 -5.53 -4.08
N SER A 329 26.24 -6.76 -4.57
CA SER A 329 25.22 -7.42 -5.39
C SER A 329 23.96 -7.74 -4.59
N THR A 330 22.81 -7.87 -5.28
CA THR A 330 21.55 -8.31 -4.68
C THR A 330 21.70 -9.63 -3.90
N ALA A 331 22.45 -10.58 -4.43
CA ALA A 331 22.73 -11.87 -3.77
C ALA A 331 23.50 -11.67 -2.44
N ALA A 332 24.51 -10.81 -2.42
CA ALA A 332 25.26 -10.52 -1.20
C ALA A 332 24.41 -9.79 -0.16
N ALA A 333 23.58 -8.83 -0.60
CA ALA A 333 22.63 -8.14 0.30
C ALA A 333 21.64 -9.11 0.95
N ARG A 334 21.08 -10.06 0.17
CA ARG A 334 20.21 -11.12 0.69
C ARG A 334 20.91 -12.00 1.73
N THR A 335 22.17 -12.39 1.47
CA THR A 335 22.96 -13.20 2.41
C THR A 335 23.21 -12.46 3.71
N HIS A 336 23.55 -11.18 3.67
CA HIS A 336 23.70 -10.36 4.89
C HIS A 336 22.37 -10.24 5.66
N ALA A 337 21.25 -9.99 4.98
CA ALA A 337 19.95 -9.94 5.59
C ALA A 337 19.54 -11.28 6.22
N ALA A 338 19.75 -12.41 5.52
CA ALA A 338 19.45 -13.73 6.04
C ALA A 338 20.23 -14.07 7.33
N ARG A 339 21.50 -13.69 7.40
CA ARG A 339 22.30 -13.85 8.65
C ARG A 339 21.72 -13.06 9.83
N LEU A 340 21.28 -11.82 9.59
CA LEU A 340 20.61 -11.02 10.63
C LEU A 340 19.28 -11.66 11.05
N VAL A 341 18.49 -12.14 10.10
CA VAL A 341 17.22 -12.83 10.36
C VAL A 341 17.43 -14.06 11.23
N THR A 342 18.38 -14.92 10.89
CA THR A 342 18.67 -16.15 11.64
C THR A 342 19.17 -15.86 13.04
N ALA A 343 19.95 -14.77 13.24
CA ALA A 343 20.56 -14.46 14.51
C ALA A 343 19.67 -13.62 15.46
N TYR A 344 18.80 -12.77 14.92
CA TYR A 344 18.06 -11.75 15.67
C TYR A 344 16.57 -11.65 15.32
N GLY A 345 16.07 -12.42 14.37
CA GLY A 345 14.65 -12.46 14.00
C GLY A 345 13.83 -13.23 15.04
N ASP A 346 12.58 -12.81 15.23
CA ASP A 346 11.65 -13.57 16.07
C ASP A 346 11.17 -14.81 15.29
N PRO A 347 11.21 -16.01 15.89
CA PRO A 347 10.78 -17.23 15.21
C PRO A 347 9.28 -17.21 14.92
N VAL A 348 8.88 -17.76 13.78
CA VAL A 348 7.49 -17.92 13.33
C VAL A 348 7.27 -19.34 12.87
N GLU A 349 6.15 -19.91 13.25
CA GLU A 349 5.70 -21.19 12.73
C GLU A 349 4.96 -21.00 11.39
N ASP A 350 5.47 -21.60 10.32
CA ASP A 350 4.83 -21.64 9.02
C ASP A 350 4.24 -23.05 8.77
N PRO A 351 2.90 -23.21 8.77
CA PRO A 351 2.27 -24.50 8.54
C PRO A 351 2.60 -25.14 7.17
N GLU A 352 3.00 -24.31 6.19
CA GLU A 352 3.40 -24.78 4.86
C GLU A 352 4.92 -24.98 4.72
N GLY A 353 5.69 -24.57 5.74
CA GLY A 353 7.15 -24.57 5.73
C GLY A 353 7.76 -23.52 4.80
N GLY A 354 9.04 -23.23 5.00
CA GLY A 354 9.82 -22.28 4.20
C GLY A 354 10.07 -20.94 4.90
N LEU A 355 9.09 -20.38 5.57
CA LEU A 355 9.24 -19.15 6.37
C LEU A 355 9.49 -19.51 7.84
N THR A 356 10.46 -18.86 8.47
CA THR A 356 10.93 -19.26 9.80
C THR A 356 11.02 -18.12 10.81
N HIS A 357 11.11 -16.88 10.34
CA HIS A 357 11.32 -15.73 11.21
C HIS A 357 10.57 -14.48 10.69
N LEU A 358 10.32 -13.55 11.59
CA LEU A 358 10.11 -12.15 11.26
C LEU A 358 11.46 -11.47 11.01
N PHE A 359 11.49 -10.44 10.16
CA PHE A 359 12.67 -9.60 10.08
C PHE A 359 12.94 -8.95 11.44
N PRO A 360 14.21 -8.85 11.90
CA PRO A 360 14.52 -8.28 13.20
C PRO A 360 13.99 -6.85 13.39
N ALA A 361 13.42 -6.58 14.56
CA ALA A 361 13.00 -5.23 14.93
C ALA A 361 14.20 -4.28 15.10
N PRO A 362 14.04 -2.97 14.91
CA PRO A 362 15.12 -2.00 15.10
C PRO A 362 15.78 -2.09 16.48
N GLU A 363 15.01 -2.36 17.54
CA GLU A 363 15.49 -2.50 18.93
C GLU A 363 16.46 -3.69 19.07
N ALA A 364 16.11 -4.83 18.46
CA ALA A 364 16.97 -6.01 18.45
C ALA A 364 18.28 -5.77 17.67
N LEU A 365 18.19 -5.04 16.56
CA LEU A 365 19.36 -4.67 15.76
C LEU A 365 20.23 -3.59 16.42
N ALA A 366 19.65 -2.69 17.19
CA ALA A 366 20.39 -1.67 17.95
C ALA A 366 21.20 -2.26 19.11
N ALA A 367 20.75 -3.39 19.65
CA ALA A 367 21.42 -4.11 20.74
C ALA A 367 22.57 -5.01 20.28
N LEU A 368 22.73 -5.28 18.97
CA LEU A 368 23.78 -6.16 18.45
C LEU A 368 25.19 -5.51 18.57
N ASP A 369 26.21 -6.35 18.73
CA ASP A 369 27.61 -5.91 18.59
C ASP A 369 27.94 -5.69 17.11
N PRO A 370 28.21 -4.44 16.67
CA PRO A 370 28.57 -4.14 15.28
C PRO A 370 29.81 -4.89 14.79
N GLY A 371 30.67 -5.36 15.70
CA GLY A 371 31.86 -6.15 15.39
C GLY A 371 31.53 -7.48 14.70
N THR A 372 30.37 -8.06 14.98
CA THR A 372 29.89 -9.33 14.41
C THR A 372 29.43 -9.22 12.95
N LEU A 373 29.20 -8.01 12.47
CA LEU A 373 28.75 -7.78 11.11
C LEU A 373 29.90 -7.92 10.09
N ALA A 374 29.77 -8.88 9.17
CA ALA A 374 30.74 -9.14 8.12
C ALA A 374 30.66 -8.07 6.98
N MET A 375 30.93 -6.82 7.31
CA MET A 375 30.92 -5.68 6.38
C MET A 375 31.98 -4.64 6.74
N PRO A 376 32.38 -3.73 5.82
CA PRO A 376 33.35 -2.68 6.06
C PRO A 376 32.96 -1.77 7.23
N ARG A 377 33.96 -1.24 7.97
CA ARG A 377 33.75 -0.38 9.15
C ARG A 377 32.81 0.80 8.86
N THR A 378 32.99 1.47 7.74
CA THR A 378 32.12 2.60 7.32
C THR A 378 30.65 2.18 7.23
N ARG A 379 30.35 1.03 6.61
CA ARG A 379 28.99 0.52 6.50
C ARG A 379 28.43 0.05 7.85
N ARG A 380 29.28 -0.51 8.74
CA ARG A 380 28.86 -0.81 10.12
C ARG A 380 28.42 0.46 10.87
N THR A 381 29.18 1.56 10.72
CA THR A 381 28.80 2.85 11.30
C THR A 381 27.44 3.31 10.76
N THR A 382 27.26 3.30 9.43
CA THR A 382 25.98 3.66 8.78
C THR A 382 24.82 2.82 9.30
N PHE A 383 25.02 1.50 9.35
CA PHE A 383 24.03 0.54 9.89
C PHE A 383 23.67 0.86 11.35
N THR A 384 24.68 0.98 12.23
CA THR A 384 24.47 1.25 13.65
C THR A 384 23.77 2.58 13.90
N THR A 385 24.14 3.62 13.14
CA THR A 385 23.48 4.93 13.25
C THR A 385 22.01 4.85 12.83
N LEU A 386 21.71 4.16 11.73
CA LEU A 386 20.33 3.97 11.28
C LEU A 386 19.49 3.22 12.31
N VAL A 387 19.95 2.04 12.77
CA VAL A 387 19.13 1.18 13.65
C VAL A 387 18.92 1.83 15.02
N ARG A 388 19.88 2.59 15.54
CA ARG A 388 19.68 3.39 16.74
C ARG A 388 18.67 4.51 16.53
N ALA A 389 18.80 5.30 15.47
CA ALA A 389 17.85 6.37 15.17
C ALA A 389 16.41 5.84 15.01
N LEU A 390 16.24 4.63 14.47
CA LEU A 390 14.93 3.96 14.37
C LEU A 390 14.43 3.48 15.73
N ALA A 391 15.29 2.82 16.54
CA ALA A 391 14.94 2.26 17.84
C ALA A 391 14.64 3.36 18.88
N ASP A 392 15.40 4.45 18.86
CA ASP A 392 15.24 5.60 19.78
C ASP A 392 14.06 6.51 19.37
N GLY A 393 13.47 6.28 18.18
CA GLY A 393 12.37 7.12 17.65
C GLY A 393 12.83 8.46 17.08
N ASP A 394 14.13 8.68 16.89
CA ASP A 394 14.66 9.90 16.27
C ASP A 394 14.36 9.96 14.76
N LEU A 395 14.21 8.81 14.15
CA LEU A 395 13.83 8.67 12.73
C LEU A 395 12.54 7.86 12.61
N HIS A 396 11.50 8.48 12.09
CA HIS A 396 10.24 7.82 11.75
C HIS A 396 10.10 7.68 10.23
N LEU A 397 9.87 6.47 9.77
CA LEU A 397 9.66 6.14 8.35
C LEU A 397 8.22 5.66 8.07
N GLY A 398 7.34 5.74 9.06
CA GLY A 398 5.96 5.26 8.96
C GLY A 398 5.14 5.96 7.87
N VAL A 399 3.95 5.44 7.64
CA VAL A 399 3.01 5.93 6.60
C VAL A 399 2.59 7.39 6.78
N GLU A 400 2.77 7.93 7.99
CA GLU A 400 2.53 9.32 8.37
C GLU A 400 3.68 10.26 8.05
N SER A 401 4.82 9.76 7.58
CA SER A 401 6.02 10.57 7.41
C SER A 401 5.83 11.75 6.46
N ASP A 402 6.38 12.89 6.84
CA ASP A 402 6.57 14.05 5.98
C ASP A 402 7.80 13.78 5.10
N TRP A 403 7.59 13.55 3.80
CA TRP A 403 8.64 13.11 2.90
C TRP A 403 9.84 14.07 2.81
N PRO A 404 9.66 15.39 2.62
CA PRO A 404 10.77 16.34 2.60
C PRO A 404 11.60 16.30 3.88
N ARG A 405 10.95 16.41 5.04
CA ARG A 405 11.62 16.39 6.34
C ARG A 405 12.33 15.07 6.62
N THR A 406 11.72 13.95 6.24
CA THR A 406 12.32 12.62 6.41
C THR A 406 13.55 12.45 5.52
N ARG A 407 13.50 12.95 4.27
CA ARG A 407 14.66 12.96 3.37
C ARG A 407 15.82 13.78 3.94
N GLU A 408 15.56 14.96 4.50
CA GLU A 408 16.57 15.78 5.16
C GLU A 408 17.22 15.05 6.34
N ARG A 409 16.42 14.41 7.19
CA ARG A 409 16.92 13.60 8.31
C ARG A 409 17.77 12.42 7.86
N LEU A 410 17.33 11.69 6.83
CA LEU A 410 18.11 10.59 6.26
C LEU A 410 19.44 11.07 5.68
N LEU A 411 19.46 12.19 4.96
CA LEU A 411 20.70 12.78 4.41
C LEU A 411 21.67 13.22 5.50
N ALA A 412 21.19 13.57 6.69
CA ALA A 412 22.02 13.94 7.82
C ALA A 412 22.71 12.73 8.50
N LEU A 413 22.27 11.49 8.21
CA LEU A 413 22.88 10.30 8.78
C LEU A 413 24.21 9.98 8.09
N PRO A 414 25.27 9.64 8.85
CA PRO A 414 26.57 9.25 8.28
C PRO A 414 26.42 8.07 7.31
N GLY A 415 27.00 8.22 6.11
CA GLY A 415 26.98 7.17 5.07
C GLY A 415 25.70 7.08 4.25
N PHE A 416 24.74 7.99 4.45
CA PHE A 416 23.56 8.14 3.59
C PHE A 416 23.84 9.12 2.46
N GLY A 417 24.03 8.58 1.26
CA GLY A 417 24.09 9.39 0.06
C GLY A 417 22.73 9.58 -0.62
N PRO A 418 22.62 10.46 -1.62
CA PRO A 418 21.38 10.72 -2.35
C PRO A 418 20.71 9.44 -2.86
N TRP A 419 21.46 8.47 -3.39
CA TRP A 419 20.91 7.22 -3.91
C TRP A 419 20.16 6.42 -2.82
N THR A 420 20.76 6.26 -1.62
CA THR A 420 20.15 5.53 -0.52
C THR A 420 18.87 6.23 -0.05
N VAL A 421 18.90 7.55 0.06
CA VAL A 421 17.75 8.36 0.46
C VAL A 421 16.63 8.28 -0.57
N ASP A 422 16.96 8.40 -1.87
CA ASP A 422 15.98 8.35 -2.96
C ASP A 422 15.30 6.98 -3.06
N VAL A 423 16.06 5.88 -2.89
CA VAL A 423 15.46 4.54 -2.92
C VAL A 423 14.55 4.28 -1.72
N ILE A 424 14.91 4.79 -0.53
CA ILE A 424 14.04 4.74 0.66
C ILE A 424 12.80 5.61 0.43
N ALA A 425 12.94 6.82 -0.09
CA ALA A 425 11.81 7.68 -0.41
C ALA A 425 10.84 7.00 -1.40
N MET A 426 11.36 6.39 -2.44
CA MET A 426 10.56 5.71 -3.45
C MET A 426 9.82 4.50 -2.88
N ARG A 427 10.51 3.60 -2.16
CA ARG A 427 9.96 2.29 -1.79
C ARG A 427 9.37 2.23 -0.39
N ALA A 428 9.99 2.89 0.60
CA ALA A 428 9.48 2.91 1.95
C ALA A 428 8.45 4.04 2.14
N LEU A 429 8.82 5.28 1.86
CA LEU A 429 7.89 6.40 2.03
C LEU A 429 6.79 6.42 0.95
N GLY A 430 7.08 5.88 -0.24
CA GLY A 430 6.15 5.83 -1.37
C GLY A 430 6.00 7.15 -2.10
N ASP A 431 7.07 7.96 -2.12
CA ASP A 431 7.13 9.18 -2.90
C ASP A 431 7.08 8.84 -4.41
N PRO A 432 6.00 9.17 -5.13
CA PRO A 432 5.86 8.85 -6.55
C PRO A 432 6.79 9.68 -7.43
N ASP A 433 7.33 10.77 -6.89
CA ASP A 433 8.24 11.67 -7.58
C ASP A 433 9.71 11.47 -7.18
N ALA A 434 10.04 10.44 -6.40
CA ALA A 434 11.42 10.06 -6.13
C ALA A 434 12.13 9.65 -7.41
N PHE A 435 13.40 10.11 -7.57
CA PHE A 435 14.20 9.83 -8.75
C PHE A 435 15.63 9.48 -8.37
N LEU A 436 16.25 8.54 -9.08
CA LEU A 436 17.57 7.99 -8.79
C LEU A 436 18.60 8.34 -9.88
N PRO A 437 19.02 9.58 -10.03
CA PRO A 437 19.90 10.01 -11.14
C PRO A 437 21.31 9.43 -11.06
N THR A 438 21.74 8.97 -9.89
CA THR A 438 23.05 8.37 -9.66
C THR A 438 23.05 6.85 -9.79
N ASP A 439 21.88 6.22 -9.96
CA ASP A 439 21.75 4.78 -10.11
C ASP A 439 22.43 4.29 -11.40
N LEU A 440 23.23 3.22 -11.28
CA LEU A 440 23.99 2.70 -12.41
C LEU A 440 23.10 2.09 -13.49
N GLY A 441 22.03 1.40 -13.12
CA GLY A 441 21.06 0.82 -14.04
C GLY A 441 20.31 1.90 -14.82
N ILE A 442 19.85 2.94 -14.12
CA ILE A 442 19.20 4.10 -14.74
C ILE A 442 20.13 4.82 -15.71
N ARG A 443 21.37 5.04 -15.32
CA ARG A 443 22.37 5.72 -16.20
C ARG A 443 22.76 4.87 -17.41
N ARG A 444 22.75 3.55 -17.30
CA ARG A 444 22.94 2.63 -18.42
C ARG A 444 21.76 2.71 -19.38
N ALA A 445 20.54 2.54 -18.86
CA ALA A 445 19.31 2.66 -19.63
C ALA A 445 19.23 4.02 -20.35
N ALA A 446 19.57 5.12 -19.67
CA ALA A 446 19.58 6.45 -20.25
C ALA A 446 20.53 6.54 -21.47
N ARG A 447 21.72 5.98 -21.38
CA ARG A 447 22.69 5.95 -22.52
C ARG A 447 22.16 5.14 -23.70
N GLU A 448 21.59 3.97 -23.44
CA GLU A 448 21.04 3.07 -24.47
C GLU A 448 19.84 3.71 -25.18
N LEU A 449 19.06 4.51 -24.46
CA LEU A 449 17.91 5.24 -25.00
C LEU A 449 18.22 6.63 -25.58
N GLY A 450 19.50 7.04 -25.63
CA GLY A 450 19.90 8.36 -26.12
C GLY A 450 19.55 9.53 -25.18
N LEU A 451 19.27 9.25 -23.91
CA LEU A 451 19.02 10.26 -22.88
C LEU A 451 20.36 10.76 -22.27
N PRO A 452 20.37 11.97 -21.67
CA PRO A 452 21.51 12.43 -20.89
C PRO A 452 21.84 11.42 -19.77
N SER A 453 23.14 11.09 -19.60
CA SER A 453 23.56 10.07 -18.61
C SER A 453 24.34 10.65 -17.42
N THR A 454 24.60 11.96 -17.39
CA THR A 454 25.13 12.62 -16.18
C THR A 454 23.99 12.87 -15.19
N PRO A 455 24.22 12.73 -13.87
CA PRO A 455 23.17 12.89 -12.87
C PRO A 455 22.41 14.22 -12.98
N ALA A 456 23.12 15.33 -13.16
CA ALA A 456 22.52 16.67 -13.27
C ALA A 456 21.62 16.81 -14.51
N ALA A 457 22.14 16.44 -15.69
CA ALA A 457 21.39 16.56 -16.94
C ALA A 457 20.21 15.58 -16.99
N LEU A 458 20.37 14.37 -16.43
CA LEU A 458 19.29 13.40 -16.32
C LEU A 458 18.19 13.87 -15.36
N THR A 459 18.56 14.50 -14.24
CA THR A 459 17.59 15.11 -13.31
C THR A 459 16.79 16.22 -13.98
N ALA A 460 17.46 17.09 -14.74
CA ALA A 460 16.80 18.15 -15.51
C ALA A 460 15.82 17.56 -16.53
N ARG A 461 16.25 16.53 -17.29
CA ARG A 461 15.42 15.82 -18.28
C ARG A 461 14.19 15.15 -17.65
N ALA A 462 14.38 14.53 -16.48
CA ALA A 462 13.33 13.87 -15.71
C ALA A 462 12.28 14.85 -15.14
N GLY A 463 12.50 16.15 -15.23
CA GLY A 463 11.50 17.16 -14.88
C GLY A 463 10.19 17.02 -15.67
N ALA A 464 10.26 16.54 -16.92
CA ALA A 464 9.09 16.28 -17.76
C ALA A 464 8.24 15.08 -17.29
N TRP A 465 8.80 14.20 -16.46
CA TRP A 465 8.12 12.99 -15.96
C TRP A 465 7.38 13.22 -14.62
N ARG A 466 7.46 14.44 -14.09
CA ARG A 466 6.75 14.79 -12.86
C ARG A 466 5.22 14.71 -13.04
N PRO A 467 4.50 14.26 -12.01
CA PRO A 467 4.96 13.87 -10.66
C PRO A 467 5.27 12.36 -10.53
N TRP A 468 5.56 11.66 -11.64
CA TRP A 468 5.61 10.20 -11.73
C TRP A 468 7.03 9.65 -11.98
N ARG A 469 8.08 10.36 -11.52
CA ARG A 469 9.46 9.96 -11.77
C ARG A 469 9.83 8.58 -11.22
N ALA A 470 9.22 8.16 -10.09
CA ALA A 470 9.42 6.82 -9.54
C ALA A 470 8.91 5.71 -10.48
N TYR A 471 7.84 5.98 -11.23
CA TYR A 471 7.34 5.04 -12.25
C TYR A 471 8.19 5.07 -13.51
N ALA A 472 8.67 6.24 -13.94
CA ALA A 472 9.65 6.33 -15.03
C ALA A 472 10.90 5.50 -14.73
N VAL A 473 11.37 5.49 -13.47
CA VAL A 473 12.46 4.60 -13.00
C VAL A 473 12.14 3.13 -13.25
N GLN A 474 10.91 2.67 -13.02
CA GLN A 474 10.53 1.27 -13.27
C GLN A 474 10.60 0.92 -14.76
N TYR A 475 10.20 1.83 -15.65
CA TYR A 475 10.31 1.66 -17.11
C TYR A 475 11.76 1.65 -17.56
N LEU A 476 12.61 2.53 -17.03
CA LEU A 476 14.03 2.57 -17.34
C LEU A 476 14.76 1.31 -16.86
N TRP A 477 14.52 0.83 -15.65
CA TRP A 477 15.12 -0.43 -15.17
C TRP A 477 14.70 -1.62 -16.03
N ALA A 478 13.49 -1.62 -16.57
CA ALA A 478 12.97 -2.72 -17.38
C ALA A 478 13.60 -2.83 -18.78
N THR A 479 14.48 -1.93 -19.19
CA THR A 479 15.30 -2.10 -20.41
C THR A 479 16.36 -3.17 -20.22
N ASP A 480 16.73 -3.50 -18.97
CA ASP A 480 17.70 -4.54 -18.64
C ASP A 480 17.02 -5.92 -18.60
N SER A 481 17.72 -6.95 -19.08
CA SER A 481 17.29 -8.36 -19.04
C SER A 481 17.46 -9.01 -17.66
N HIS A 482 17.76 -8.26 -16.60
CA HIS A 482 17.94 -8.80 -15.26
C HIS A 482 16.64 -9.45 -14.75
N PRO A 483 16.70 -10.64 -14.10
CA PRO A 483 15.51 -11.36 -13.61
C PRO A 483 14.58 -10.55 -12.71
N ILE A 484 15.08 -9.52 -12.05
CA ILE A 484 14.31 -8.58 -11.21
C ILE A 484 13.15 -7.88 -11.96
N ASN A 485 13.21 -7.86 -13.28
CA ASN A 485 12.25 -7.18 -14.14
C ASN A 485 11.17 -8.09 -14.72
N PHE A 486 11.22 -9.39 -14.41
CA PHE A 486 10.34 -10.40 -14.99
C PHE A 486 9.67 -11.26 -13.92
N LEU A 487 8.42 -11.62 -14.17
CA LEU A 487 7.71 -12.58 -13.33
C LEU A 487 8.52 -13.89 -13.25
N PRO A 488 8.81 -14.42 -12.06
CA PRO A 488 9.50 -15.71 -11.93
C PRO A 488 8.65 -16.84 -12.51
N VAL A 489 9.30 -17.73 -13.25
CA VAL A 489 8.68 -18.93 -13.84
C VAL A 489 8.58 -20.04 -12.80
#